data_a7588f174018eea4bef6418fdf554eff
#
_entry.id   a7588f174018eea4bef6418fdf554eff
#
_cell.length_a   1.000
_cell.length_b   1.000
_cell.length_c   1.000
_cell.angle_alpha   90.00
_cell.angle_beta   90.00
_cell.angle_gamma   90.00
#
_symmetry.space_group_name_H-M   'P 1'
#
loop_
_entity.id
_entity.type
_entity.pdbx_description
1 polymer ?
#
loop_
_entity_poly.entity_id
_entity_poly.type
_entity_poly.pdbx_seq_one_letter_code
_entity_poly.pdbx_strand_id
1 'polypeptide(L)'
;MDVEKLKDQLILHEGLELRSYKCSAGFVTLGVGRNVEELGITVEEARYLLDNDILRVSKELDNNIPWWRDLSEVRQRIFVDMCFNLGIRRFLKFQKT
;
A
#
# COMPACT_ATOMS: atom_id res chain seq x y z
N MET A 1 1.34 28.84 11.46
CA MET A 1 2.31 28.29 10.48
C MET A 1 1.52 27.65 9.34
N ASP A 2 1.87 27.96 8.11
CA ASP A 2 1.23 27.35 6.95
C ASP A 2 1.92 26.01 6.67
N VAL A 3 1.30 24.94 7.14
CA VAL A 3 1.84 23.57 7.04
C VAL A 3 1.89 23.09 5.58
N GLU A 4 0.93 23.50 4.76
CA GLU A 4 0.91 23.10 3.35
C GLU A 4 2.08 23.71 2.57
N LYS A 5 2.38 24.99 2.81
CA LYS A 5 3.56 25.62 2.20
C LYS A 5 4.85 24.96 2.67
N LEU A 6 4.92 24.59 3.94
CA LEU A 6 6.09 23.91 4.49
C LEU A 6 6.26 22.53 3.85
N LYS A 7 5.17 21.78 3.66
CA LYS A 7 5.23 20.49 2.96
C LYS A 7 5.80 20.64 1.56
N ASP A 8 5.31 21.62 0.79
CA ASP A 8 5.79 21.87 -0.57
C ASP A 8 7.28 22.22 -0.56
N GLN A 9 7.70 23.02 0.41
CA GLN A 9 9.10 23.40 0.58
C GLN A 9 9.98 22.19 0.90
N LEU A 10 9.53 21.33 1.81
CA LEU A 10 10.27 20.13 2.20
C LEU A 10 10.35 19.12 1.06
N ILE A 11 9.27 18.95 0.29
CA ILE A 11 9.29 18.10 -0.90
C ILE A 11 10.32 18.62 -1.90
N LEU A 12 10.37 19.94 -2.10
CA LEU A 12 11.34 20.54 -3.01
C LEU A 12 12.79 20.31 -2.56
N HIS A 13 13.05 20.44 -1.25
CA HIS A 13 14.41 20.29 -0.69
C HIS A 13 14.84 18.84 -0.53
N GLU A 14 13.94 17.98 -0.01
CA GLU A 14 14.27 16.58 0.30
C GLU A 14 13.96 15.62 -0.86
N GLY A 15 13.09 16.04 -1.77
CA GLY A 15 12.56 15.18 -2.82
C GLY A 15 11.41 14.32 -2.32
N LEU A 16 10.70 13.72 -3.26
CA LEU A 16 9.61 12.79 -2.99
C LEU A 16 9.94 11.47 -3.66
N GLU A 17 10.22 10.44 -2.85
CA GLU A 17 10.53 9.11 -3.34
C GLU A 17 9.43 8.15 -2.93
N LEU A 18 8.75 7.58 -3.92
CA LEU A 18 7.64 6.66 -3.68
C LEU A 18 8.08 5.22 -3.40
N ARG A 19 9.37 4.94 -3.60
CA ARG A 19 9.98 3.65 -3.30
C ARG A 19 11.14 3.84 -2.35
N SER A 20 11.40 2.81 -1.55
CA SER A 20 12.50 2.88 -0.60
C SER A 20 13.86 2.97 -1.30
N TYR A 21 14.76 3.68 -0.67
CA TYR A 21 16.15 3.84 -1.09
C TYR A 21 17.00 3.95 0.17
N LYS A 22 18.31 3.84 0.02
CA LYS A 22 19.24 4.10 1.12
C LYS A 22 19.73 5.54 1.04
N CYS A 23 19.59 6.27 2.14
CA CYS A 23 20.13 7.63 2.22
C CYS A 23 21.66 7.61 2.30
N SER A 24 22.28 8.81 2.30
CA SER A 24 23.74 8.92 2.37
C SER A 24 24.35 8.25 3.59
N ALA A 25 23.60 8.15 4.70
CA ALA A 25 24.03 7.46 5.91
C ALA A 25 23.75 5.96 5.90
N GLY A 26 23.16 5.43 4.82
CA GLY A 26 22.92 4.00 4.65
C GLY A 26 21.61 3.47 5.21
N PHE A 27 20.70 4.34 5.67
CA PHE A 27 19.41 3.93 6.23
C PHE A 27 18.34 3.84 5.15
N VAL A 28 17.48 2.84 5.25
CA VAL A 28 16.32 2.69 4.36
C VAL A 28 15.37 3.88 4.59
N THR A 29 15.08 4.60 3.51
CA THR A 29 14.35 5.87 3.53
C THR A 29 13.30 5.87 2.43
N LEU A 30 12.19 6.56 2.64
CA LEU A 30 11.19 6.75 1.61
C LEU A 30 10.32 7.99 1.89
N GLY A 31 9.50 8.37 0.93
CA GLY A 31 8.65 9.53 1.06
C GLY A 31 9.46 10.82 0.95
N VAL A 32 9.28 11.73 1.88
CA VAL A 32 10.01 13.00 1.93
C VAL A 32 11.11 12.87 2.98
N GLY A 33 12.15 12.10 2.65
CA GLY A 33 13.31 11.93 3.51
C GLY A 33 13.05 11.19 4.82
N ARG A 34 12.00 10.36 4.89
CA ARG A 34 11.73 9.63 6.13
C ARG A 34 12.65 8.41 6.26
N ASN A 35 13.46 8.40 7.28
CA ASN A 35 14.27 7.24 7.66
C ASN A 35 13.34 6.19 8.31
N VAL A 36 12.72 5.35 7.47
CA VAL A 36 11.77 4.34 7.96
C VAL A 36 12.45 3.21 8.71
N GLU A 37 13.74 2.99 8.45
CA GLU A 37 14.50 1.97 9.15
C GLU A 37 14.56 2.24 10.66
N GLU A 38 14.74 3.49 11.05
CA GLU A 38 14.81 3.88 12.46
C GLU A 38 13.47 4.33 13.03
N LEU A 39 12.71 5.11 12.25
CA LEU A 39 11.45 5.70 12.72
C LEU A 39 10.26 4.77 12.57
N GLY A 40 10.29 3.88 11.59
CA GLY A 40 9.13 3.07 11.26
C GLY A 40 7.97 3.93 10.77
N ILE A 41 6.77 3.44 10.97
CA ILE A 41 5.53 4.17 10.66
C ILE A 41 4.57 4.07 11.85
N THR A 42 3.63 5.01 11.91
CA THR A 42 2.59 5.00 12.94
C THR A 42 1.45 4.07 12.55
N VAL A 43 0.60 3.73 13.52
CA VAL A 43 -0.62 2.96 13.25
C VAL A 43 -1.50 3.68 12.22
N GLU A 44 -1.62 4.99 12.33
CA GLU A 44 -2.43 5.79 11.40
C GLU A 44 -1.88 5.71 9.98
N GLU A 45 -0.56 5.82 9.84
CA GLU A 45 0.11 5.68 8.54
C GLU A 45 -0.07 4.27 7.98
N ALA A 46 0.07 3.24 8.83
CA ALA A 46 -0.13 1.86 8.43
C ALA A 46 -1.57 1.62 7.93
N ARG A 47 -2.57 2.17 8.63
CA ARG A 47 -3.96 2.04 8.24
C ARG A 47 -4.26 2.76 6.91
N TYR A 48 -3.64 3.91 6.69
CA TYR A 48 -3.78 4.64 5.43
C TYR A 48 -3.20 3.82 4.26
N LEU A 49 -2.02 3.25 4.46
CA LEU A 49 -1.41 2.36 3.47
C LEU A 49 -2.29 1.13 3.22
N LEU A 50 -2.88 0.60 4.29
CA LEU A 50 -3.78 -0.55 4.18
C LEU A 50 -5.02 -0.24 3.36
N ASP A 51 -5.61 0.94 3.53
CA ASP A 51 -6.74 1.38 2.70
C ASP A 51 -6.38 1.35 1.22
N ASN A 52 -5.21 1.86 0.88
CA ASN A 52 -4.71 1.85 -0.50
C ASN A 52 -4.45 0.44 -1.00
N ASP A 53 -3.92 -0.43 -0.14
CA ASP A 53 -3.65 -1.83 -0.49
C ASP A 53 -4.94 -2.60 -0.74
N ILE A 54 -5.98 -2.36 0.07
CA ILE A 54 -7.29 -2.97 -0.12
C ILE A 54 -7.90 -2.54 -1.46
N LEU A 55 -7.78 -1.25 -1.81
CA LEU A 55 -8.24 -0.75 -3.11
C LEU A 55 -7.50 -1.43 -4.26
N ARG A 56 -6.19 -1.56 -4.15
CA ARG A 56 -5.36 -2.21 -5.17
C ARG A 56 -5.77 -3.67 -5.36
N VAL A 57 -5.91 -4.40 -4.28
CA VAL A 57 -6.31 -5.82 -4.31
C VAL A 57 -7.73 -5.96 -4.89
N SER A 58 -8.65 -5.07 -4.48
CA SER A 58 -10.02 -5.08 -5.00
C SER A 58 -10.05 -4.86 -6.52
N LYS A 59 -9.21 -3.97 -7.05
CA LYS A 59 -9.11 -3.75 -8.48
C LYS A 59 -8.54 -4.98 -9.21
N GLU A 60 -7.58 -5.65 -8.61
CA GLU A 60 -7.04 -6.90 -9.17
C GLU A 60 -8.13 -7.96 -9.25
N LEU A 61 -8.96 -8.07 -8.22
CA LEU A 61 -10.11 -8.98 -8.23
C LEU A 61 -11.14 -8.58 -9.29
N ASP A 62 -11.44 -7.28 -9.40
CA ASP A 62 -12.36 -6.78 -10.43
C ASP A 62 -11.89 -7.17 -11.84
N ASN A 63 -10.60 -7.09 -12.09
CA ASN A 63 -10.03 -7.38 -13.41
C ASN A 63 -9.95 -8.87 -13.71
N ASN A 64 -9.79 -9.71 -12.70
CA ASN A 64 -9.54 -11.14 -12.88
C ASN A 64 -10.71 -12.03 -12.51
N ILE A 65 -11.54 -11.63 -11.55
CA ILE A 65 -12.70 -12.38 -11.08
C ILE A 65 -13.87 -11.41 -10.90
N PRO A 66 -14.39 -10.81 -11.99
CA PRO A 66 -15.37 -9.72 -11.86
C PRO A 66 -16.64 -10.10 -11.08
N TRP A 67 -16.99 -11.39 -11.03
CA TRP A 67 -18.16 -11.85 -10.29
C TRP A 67 -17.97 -11.85 -8.77
N TRP A 68 -16.77 -11.56 -8.26
CA TRP A 68 -16.53 -11.53 -6.81
C TRP A 68 -17.39 -10.49 -6.08
N ARG A 69 -17.79 -9.44 -6.77
CA ARG A 69 -18.67 -8.39 -6.21
C ARG A 69 -20.09 -8.92 -5.92
N ASP A 70 -20.49 -10.02 -6.57
CA ASP A 70 -21.81 -10.63 -6.37
C ASP A 70 -21.85 -11.56 -5.16
N LEU A 71 -20.71 -11.84 -4.57
CA LEU A 71 -20.61 -12.67 -3.38
C LEU A 71 -21.15 -11.93 -2.15
N SER A 72 -21.49 -12.69 -1.10
CA SER A 72 -21.84 -12.12 0.19
C SER A 72 -20.68 -11.28 0.73
N GLU A 73 -20.99 -10.35 1.62
CA GLU A 73 -19.96 -9.49 2.22
C GLU A 73 -18.87 -10.31 2.92
N VAL A 74 -19.26 -11.38 3.61
CA VAL A 74 -18.31 -12.26 4.28
C VAL A 74 -17.36 -12.92 3.28
N ARG A 75 -17.90 -13.42 2.16
CA ARG A 75 -17.09 -14.05 1.11
C ARG A 75 -16.21 -13.03 0.40
N GLN A 76 -16.69 -11.82 0.17
CA GLN A 76 -15.88 -10.75 -0.40
C GLN A 76 -14.67 -10.47 0.48
N ARG A 77 -14.86 -10.38 1.80
CA ARG A 77 -13.74 -10.16 2.73
C ARG A 77 -12.73 -11.30 2.68
N ILE A 78 -13.21 -12.55 2.58
CA ILE A 78 -12.32 -13.71 2.46
C ILE A 78 -11.51 -13.63 1.18
N PHE A 79 -12.12 -13.26 0.05
CA PHE A 79 -11.42 -13.12 -1.22
C PHE A 79 -10.33 -12.06 -1.16
N VAL A 80 -10.65 -10.90 -0.59
CA VAL A 80 -9.68 -9.82 -0.43
C VAL A 80 -8.53 -10.26 0.48
N ASP A 81 -8.86 -10.91 1.61
CA ASP A 81 -7.85 -11.38 2.56
C ASP A 81 -6.90 -12.40 1.92
N MET A 82 -7.44 -13.39 1.24
CA MET A 82 -6.61 -14.39 0.56
C MET A 82 -5.76 -13.79 -0.54
N CYS A 83 -6.36 -12.92 -1.37
CA CYS A 83 -5.64 -12.24 -2.45
C CYS A 83 -4.55 -11.32 -1.90
N PHE A 84 -4.82 -10.63 -0.80
CA PHE A 84 -3.85 -9.79 -0.11
C PHE A 84 -2.62 -10.59 0.32
N ASN A 85 -2.85 -11.77 0.91
CA ASN A 85 -1.76 -12.60 1.43
C ASN A 85 -1.01 -13.38 0.36
N LEU A 86 -1.72 -13.89 -0.64
CA LEU A 86 -1.13 -14.76 -1.67
C LEU A 86 -0.63 -14.00 -2.89
N GLY A 87 -1.22 -12.84 -3.17
CA GLY A 87 -1.11 -12.17 -4.46
C GLY A 87 -2.08 -12.77 -5.47
N ILE A 88 -2.47 -11.96 -6.47
CA ILE A 88 -3.52 -12.35 -7.43
C ILE A 88 -3.15 -13.60 -8.22
N ARG A 89 -1.88 -13.76 -8.59
CA ARG A 89 -1.45 -14.91 -9.40
C ARG A 89 -1.65 -16.23 -8.67
N ARG A 90 -1.23 -16.30 -7.40
CA ARG A 90 -1.40 -17.49 -6.58
C ARG A 90 -2.86 -17.73 -6.25
N PHE A 91 -3.60 -16.67 -5.97
CA PHE A 91 -5.03 -16.75 -5.71
C PHE A 91 -5.77 -17.37 -6.90
N LEU A 92 -5.46 -16.95 -8.13
CA LEU A 92 -6.07 -17.49 -9.34
C LEU A 92 -5.77 -18.97 -9.53
N LYS A 93 -4.60 -19.44 -9.12
CA LYS A 93 -4.25 -20.87 -9.19
C LYS A 93 -5.16 -21.69 -8.30
N PHE A 94 -5.52 -21.20 -7.13
CA PHE A 94 -6.47 -21.88 -6.25
C PHE A 94 -7.85 -21.96 -6.87
N GLN A 95 -8.26 -20.98 -7.66
CA GLN A 95 -9.58 -20.95 -8.27
C GLN A 95 -9.74 -21.94 -9.44
N LYS A 96 -8.64 -22.47 -9.96
CA LYS A 96 -8.65 -23.40 -11.09
C LYS A 96 -8.78 -24.88 -10.67
N THR A 97 -8.68 -25.18 -9.40
CA THR A 97 -8.78 -26.56 -8.90
C THR A 97 -10.17 -26.93 -8.39
#